data_4eeb23fd3a17bcd12d4760987e89a67a
#
_entry.id   4eeb23fd3a17bcd12d4760987e89a67a
#
_cell.length_a   1.000
_cell.length_b   1.000
_cell.length_c   1.000
_cell.angle_alpha   90.00
_cell.angle_beta   90.00
_cell.angle_gamma   90.00
#
_symmetry.space_group_name_H-M   'P 1'
#
loop_
_entity.id
_entity.type
_entity.pdbx_description
1 polymer ?
#
loop_
_entity_poly.entity_id
_entity_poly.type
_entity_poly.pdbx_seq_one_letter_code
_entity_poly.pdbx_strand_id
1 'polypeptide(L)'
;MKRALAIVLALVMALAIVACTPAGATAPAQQGGSNETAAQQTTGGELAGTYDITVWCADKVVDLTKKQIADFNAKNTDGITINATVEPVGEGDAATQMITDVEAGADIYCFAQDQFARLVQANALSKLGATAAENVKANNAAGTVEAVTSGDELFAYPMTADNLYFMYYDKSVIPEEDVGSLEKLIADCEAANKYFAFQIEDSGWYMAGWFFGTGCVSKWETDSDGNFISVNDTFDSPEGLIAAKGMNKLMTSPMFLNASSAQELDSGAAIVVSGTWDSGTAKGILGDNLGVAELPSFEVDGQSYHIGAFNGYKLVGVKPQTDAVKGAVLHKLAQYLTSAEAQVERFEAVGWGPANLTAAASEAVQADPILSAVAAQAVYAVPQGQVHGQWWDITKPLGAAIKTATSDAELQKALDDYKAAIAATFNMTEEDKLSWSVIGMYNEADGFFFTDYNNETRSNWNDDLAMVKVEEGIWKTEKAYEIPEGCEFKCRQAKGWDNAFPADNFKVEAAGTYYIQLNETSGEITLIPA
;
A
#
# COMPACT_ATOMS: atom_id res chain seq x y z
N MET A 1 -16.96 -43.66 18.40
CA MET A 1 -18.06 -43.43 19.34
C MET A 1 -18.40 -41.95 19.26
N LYS A 2 -19.35 -41.58 18.40
CA LYS A 2 -20.78 -41.36 18.63
C LYS A 2 -21.06 -40.36 19.77
N ARG A 3 -21.51 -39.16 19.43
CA ARG A 3 -22.80 -38.47 19.68
C ARG A 3 -22.61 -36.98 19.45
N ALA A 4 -23.23 -36.37 18.49
CA ALA A 4 -24.62 -35.93 18.24
C ALA A 4 -24.92 -34.61 18.94
N LEU A 5 -25.08 -33.55 18.18
CA LEU A 5 -26.34 -32.92 17.71
C LEU A 5 -27.26 -32.38 18.79
N ALA A 6 -27.46 -31.07 18.88
CA ALA A 6 -28.71 -30.45 19.31
C ALA A 6 -28.90 -29.07 18.65
N ILE A 7 -29.89 -29.05 17.76
CA ILE A 7 -30.56 -27.87 17.20
C ILE A 7 -31.60 -27.44 18.23
N VAL A 8 -31.71 -26.13 18.51
CA VAL A 8 -32.96 -25.55 19.06
C VAL A 8 -33.28 -24.26 18.30
N LEU A 9 -34.38 -24.38 17.57
CA LEU A 9 -35.18 -23.35 16.89
C LEU A 9 -36.14 -22.79 17.94
N ALA A 10 -36.29 -21.47 18.02
CA ALA A 10 -37.48 -20.86 18.66
C ALA A 10 -37.88 -19.57 17.95
N LEU A 11 -39.08 -19.60 17.49
CA LEU A 11 -39.87 -18.71 16.65
C LEU A 11 -40.56 -17.62 17.50
N VAL A 12 -40.61 -16.36 16.95
CA VAL A 12 -41.75 -15.41 16.88
C VAL A 12 -42.46 -14.97 18.17
N MET A 13 -42.57 -13.67 18.39
CA MET A 13 -43.87 -12.95 18.34
C MET A 13 -43.70 -11.44 18.35
N ALA A 14 -44.36 -10.82 17.37
CA ALA A 14 -44.66 -9.40 17.30
C ALA A 14 -45.78 -9.02 18.26
N LEU A 15 -45.73 -7.82 18.83
CA LEU A 15 -46.94 -7.09 19.28
C LEU A 15 -46.71 -5.57 19.18
N ALA A 16 -47.54 -4.96 18.38
CA ALA A 16 -47.67 -3.52 18.26
C ALA A 16 -48.49 -2.96 19.43
N ILE A 17 -48.08 -1.80 19.96
CA ILE A 17 -48.98 -0.92 20.70
C ILE A 17 -48.76 0.52 20.22
N VAL A 18 -49.88 1.10 19.75
CA VAL A 18 -50.07 2.51 19.42
C VAL A 18 -50.53 3.25 20.69
N ALA A 19 -50.02 4.43 20.97
CA ALA A 19 -50.81 5.66 21.14
C ALA A 19 -50.15 6.74 22.04
N CYS A 20 -50.27 7.95 21.52
CA CYS A 20 -50.55 9.24 22.15
C CYS A 20 -49.40 10.11 22.68
N THR A 21 -49.21 11.19 21.90
CA THR A 21 -48.64 12.49 22.27
C THR A 21 -49.45 13.20 23.39
N PRO A 22 -48.83 14.12 24.17
CA PRO A 22 -49.12 15.51 23.90
C PRO A 22 -47.93 16.47 23.85
N ALA A 23 -48.22 17.61 23.21
CA ALA A 23 -47.35 18.69 22.84
C ALA A 23 -46.87 19.59 23.97
N GLY A 24 -45.72 20.24 23.70
CA GLY A 24 -45.46 21.62 24.14
C GLY A 24 -44.24 21.83 25.00
N ALA A 25 -43.14 22.36 24.44
CA ALA A 25 -42.44 23.55 24.93
C ALA A 25 -41.19 23.81 24.06
N THR A 26 -41.15 24.98 23.46
CA THR A 26 -40.03 25.57 22.71
C THR A 26 -38.95 26.10 23.62
N ALA A 27 -37.66 25.83 23.24
CA ALA A 27 -36.52 26.67 23.58
C ALA A 27 -35.38 26.44 22.53
N PRO A 28 -34.44 27.38 22.33
CA PRO A 28 -33.99 27.77 21.00
C PRO A 28 -32.76 27.02 20.50
N ALA A 29 -32.65 26.98 19.15
CA ALA A 29 -31.61 26.36 18.38
C ALA A 29 -30.23 26.98 18.59
N GLN A 30 -29.21 26.14 18.84
CA GLN A 30 -27.82 26.43 18.50
C GLN A 30 -27.51 25.71 17.18
N GLN A 31 -27.17 26.49 16.16
CA GLN A 31 -26.64 26.01 14.89
C GLN A 31 -25.22 25.50 15.08
N GLY A 32 -25.09 24.20 14.99
CA GLY A 32 -23.84 23.53 14.66
C GLY A 32 -24.03 22.92 13.27
N GLY A 33 -23.38 23.47 12.27
CA GLY A 33 -23.49 22.97 10.90
C GLY A 33 -22.66 21.70 10.74
N SER A 34 -23.30 20.56 10.68
CA SER A 34 -22.77 19.33 10.08
C SER A 34 -23.27 19.27 8.64
N ASN A 35 -22.37 19.38 7.70
CA ASN A 35 -22.69 19.09 6.29
C ASN A 35 -22.81 17.58 6.11
N GLU A 36 -23.96 17.03 6.44
CA GLU A 36 -24.36 15.69 6.00
C GLU A 36 -24.92 15.81 4.58
N THR A 37 -24.10 15.59 3.57
CA THR A 37 -24.58 15.33 2.22
C THR A 37 -24.70 13.80 2.06
N ALA A 38 -25.73 13.21 2.66
CA ALA A 38 -26.15 11.86 2.30
C ALA A 38 -26.67 11.89 0.86
N ALA A 39 -26.09 11.08 -0.04
CA ALA A 39 -26.57 10.93 -1.40
C ALA A 39 -28.04 10.44 -1.36
N GLN A 40 -28.99 11.32 -1.65
CA GLN A 40 -30.40 11.01 -1.79
C GLN A 40 -30.59 10.10 -3.02
N GLN A 41 -31.40 9.04 -2.88
CA GLN A 41 -31.86 8.22 -4.00
C GLN A 41 -32.74 9.09 -4.94
N THR A 42 -32.19 9.52 -6.06
CA THR A 42 -32.93 10.20 -7.13
C THR A 42 -33.53 9.15 -8.06
N THR A 43 -34.77 9.34 -8.45
CA THR A 43 -35.53 8.48 -9.39
C THR A 43 -35.05 8.72 -10.82
N GLY A 44 -35.08 7.68 -11.69
CA GLY A 44 -34.41 7.61 -13.00
C GLY A 44 -34.64 8.75 -14.02
N GLY A 45 -35.53 9.72 -13.79
CA GLY A 45 -35.68 10.89 -14.67
C GLY A 45 -34.86 12.13 -14.23
N GLU A 46 -34.40 12.16 -13.00
CA GLU A 46 -33.64 13.30 -12.42
C GLU A 46 -32.16 13.27 -12.76
N LEU A 47 -31.64 12.13 -13.25
CA LEU A 47 -30.21 11.93 -13.59
C LEU A 47 -29.93 12.11 -15.08
N ALA A 48 -30.97 12.32 -15.92
CA ALA A 48 -30.79 12.46 -17.35
C ALA A 48 -29.93 13.69 -17.69
N GLY A 49 -28.90 13.52 -18.50
CA GLY A 49 -28.00 14.59 -18.87
C GLY A 49 -26.69 14.10 -19.47
N THR A 50 -25.87 15.05 -19.90
CA THR A 50 -24.51 14.80 -20.37
C THR A 50 -23.51 15.32 -19.35
N TYR A 51 -22.55 14.47 -18.97
CA TYR A 51 -21.58 14.75 -17.92
C TYR A 51 -20.17 14.57 -18.44
N ASP A 52 -19.37 15.64 -18.37
CA ASP A 52 -17.95 15.61 -18.63
C ASP A 52 -17.23 15.21 -17.35
N ILE A 53 -16.44 14.14 -17.40
CA ILE A 53 -15.73 13.57 -16.24
C ILE A 53 -14.33 13.13 -16.58
N THR A 54 -13.47 13.07 -15.56
CA THR A 54 -12.14 12.46 -15.65
C THR A 54 -12.12 11.14 -14.86
N VAL A 55 -11.53 10.11 -15.46
CA VAL A 55 -11.37 8.79 -14.86
C VAL A 55 -9.88 8.41 -14.87
N TRP A 56 -9.31 8.06 -13.73
CA TRP A 56 -7.95 7.52 -13.62
C TRP A 56 -7.97 6.01 -13.44
N CYS A 57 -7.17 5.32 -14.24
CA CYS A 57 -6.96 3.87 -14.13
C CYS A 57 -5.58 3.49 -14.66
N ALA A 58 -5.10 2.26 -14.37
CA ALA A 58 -3.83 1.79 -14.90
C ALA A 58 -3.79 1.83 -16.43
N ASP A 59 -2.64 2.15 -16.99
CA ASP A 59 -2.42 2.32 -18.45
C ASP A 59 -2.99 1.16 -19.28
N LYS A 60 -2.72 -0.08 -18.88
CA LYS A 60 -3.14 -1.28 -19.61
C LYS A 60 -4.66 -1.54 -19.64
N VAL A 61 -5.45 -0.83 -18.83
CA VAL A 61 -6.92 -0.93 -18.82
C VAL A 61 -7.62 0.33 -19.32
N VAL A 62 -6.89 1.33 -19.81
CA VAL A 62 -7.45 2.58 -20.34
C VAL A 62 -8.46 2.33 -21.45
N ASP A 63 -8.08 1.54 -22.45
CA ASP A 63 -8.98 1.27 -23.60
C ASP A 63 -10.18 0.41 -23.20
N LEU A 64 -10.00 -0.55 -22.30
CA LEU A 64 -11.09 -1.32 -21.73
C LEU A 64 -12.04 -0.43 -20.93
N THR A 65 -11.53 0.48 -20.11
CA THR A 65 -12.36 1.42 -19.34
C THR A 65 -13.17 2.33 -20.26
N LYS A 66 -12.57 2.85 -21.34
CA LYS A 66 -13.30 3.62 -22.37
C LYS A 66 -14.41 2.80 -23.00
N LYS A 67 -14.16 1.54 -23.35
CA LYS A 67 -15.17 0.61 -23.86
C LYS A 67 -16.31 0.43 -22.86
N GLN A 68 -15.99 0.15 -21.60
CA GLN A 68 -17.00 -0.05 -20.54
C GLN A 68 -17.85 1.18 -20.30
N ILE A 69 -17.28 2.39 -20.39
CA ILE A 69 -18.06 3.65 -20.33
C ILE A 69 -18.97 3.80 -21.55
N ALA A 70 -18.51 3.44 -22.74
CA ALA A 70 -19.38 3.44 -23.92
C ALA A 70 -20.52 2.43 -23.80
N ASP A 71 -20.27 1.25 -23.25
CA ASP A 71 -21.27 0.23 -22.95
C ASP A 71 -22.28 0.73 -21.90
N PHE A 72 -21.82 1.41 -20.85
CA PHE A 72 -22.69 2.08 -19.88
C PHE A 72 -23.62 3.08 -20.57
N ASN A 73 -23.09 3.97 -21.42
CA ASN A 73 -23.87 4.94 -22.16
C ASN A 73 -24.95 4.27 -23.02
N ALA A 74 -24.65 3.12 -23.63
CA ALA A 74 -25.58 2.39 -24.48
C ALA A 74 -26.66 1.61 -23.70
N LYS A 75 -26.33 1.13 -22.50
CA LYS A 75 -27.17 0.21 -21.73
C LYS A 75 -27.98 0.89 -20.63
N ASN A 76 -27.56 2.07 -20.12
CA ASN A 76 -28.31 2.73 -19.06
C ASN A 76 -29.66 3.24 -19.57
N THR A 77 -30.67 3.17 -18.71
CA THR A 77 -32.07 3.60 -18.99
C THR A 77 -32.43 4.93 -18.34
N ASP A 78 -31.48 5.55 -17.65
CA ASP A 78 -31.69 6.79 -16.90
C ASP A 78 -31.48 8.04 -17.77
N GLY A 79 -31.13 7.88 -19.05
CA GLY A 79 -30.85 8.97 -19.98
C GLY A 79 -29.50 9.68 -19.70
N ILE A 80 -28.56 8.99 -19.05
CA ILE A 80 -27.22 9.49 -18.73
C ILE A 80 -26.32 9.33 -19.95
N THR A 81 -25.54 10.36 -20.28
CA THR A 81 -24.44 10.29 -21.23
C THR A 81 -23.15 10.75 -20.55
N ILE A 82 -22.15 9.91 -20.56
CA ILE A 82 -20.83 10.21 -19.98
C ILE A 82 -19.86 10.53 -21.11
N ASN A 83 -19.25 11.71 -21.08
CA ASN A 83 -18.08 12.09 -21.87
C ASN A 83 -16.86 11.97 -20.96
N ALA A 84 -16.17 10.86 -20.99
CA ALA A 84 -15.04 10.62 -20.11
C ALA A 84 -13.69 10.93 -20.77
N THR A 85 -12.84 11.67 -20.08
CA THR A 85 -11.38 11.66 -20.29
C THR A 85 -10.81 10.56 -19.40
N VAL A 86 -10.28 9.49 -20.00
CA VAL A 86 -9.66 8.38 -19.26
C VAL A 86 -8.14 8.51 -19.35
N GLU A 87 -7.51 8.69 -18.21
CA GLU A 87 -6.07 8.98 -18.09
C GLU A 87 -5.34 7.83 -17.38
N PRO A 88 -4.10 7.50 -17.83
CA PRO A 88 -3.28 6.47 -17.22
C PRO A 88 -2.64 6.97 -15.92
N VAL A 89 -3.23 6.61 -14.79
CA VAL A 89 -2.66 6.81 -13.47
C VAL A 89 -2.68 5.48 -12.73
N GLY A 90 -1.51 5.02 -12.28
CA GLY A 90 -1.37 3.76 -11.55
C GLY A 90 -2.06 3.79 -10.18
N GLU A 91 -2.55 2.64 -9.72
CA GLU A 91 -3.29 2.53 -8.46
C GLU A 91 -2.46 2.94 -7.23
N GLY A 92 -1.13 2.75 -7.28
CA GLY A 92 -0.21 3.19 -6.22
C GLY A 92 -0.05 4.71 -6.13
N ASP A 93 -0.12 5.42 -7.28
CA ASP A 93 0.14 6.85 -7.38
C ASP A 93 -1.13 7.70 -7.24
N ALA A 94 -2.29 7.13 -7.55
CA ALA A 94 -3.57 7.84 -7.62
C ALA A 94 -3.91 8.58 -6.32
N ALA A 95 -3.66 7.94 -5.16
CA ALA A 95 -3.95 8.56 -3.87
C ALA A 95 -3.08 9.80 -3.60
N THR A 96 -1.79 9.75 -3.90
CA THR A 96 -0.88 10.88 -3.72
C THR A 96 -1.29 12.06 -4.59
N GLN A 97 -1.65 11.79 -5.86
CA GLN A 97 -2.14 12.84 -6.76
C GLN A 97 -3.48 13.43 -6.30
N MET A 98 -4.43 12.58 -5.85
CA MET A 98 -5.72 13.04 -5.31
C MET A 98 -5.55 13.90 -4.05
N ILE A 99 -4.69 13.51 -3.11
CA ILE A 99 -4.49 14.22 -1.84
C ILE A 99 -3.78 15.57 -2.07
N THR A 100 -2.93 15.66 -3.08
CA THR A 100 -2.24 16.91 -3.43
C THR A 100 -3.23 18.01 -3.82
N ASP A 101 -4.26 17.68 -4.61
CA ASP A 101 -5.33 18.60 -4.96
C ASP A 101 -6.61 17.81 -5.29
N VAL A 102 -7.49 17.64 -4.29
CA VAL A 102 -8.74 16.89 -4.45
C VAL A 102 -9.67 17.52 -5.48
N GLU A 103 -9.67 18.86 -5.61
CA GLU A 103 -10.57 19.53 -6.57
C GLU A 103 -10.12 19.28 -8.01
N ALA A 104 -8.82 19.34 -8.27
CA ALA A 104 -8.24 19.07 -9.59
C ALA A 104 -8.17 17.58 -9.94
N GLY A 105 -8.26 16.69 -8.95
CA GLY A 105 -8.20 15.24 -9.14
C GLY A 105 -9.37 14.66 -9.94
N ALA A 106 -9.24 13.39 -10.36
CA ALA A 106 -10.26 12.71 -11.17
C ALA A 106 -11.60 12.55 -10.44
N ASP A 107 -12.70 12.53 -11.19
CA ASP A 107 -14.03 12.30 -10.66
C ASP A 107 -14.22 10.85 -10.18
N ILE A 108 -13.63 9.89 -10.92
CA ILE A 108 -13.54 8.46 -10.54
C ILE A 108 -12.08 8.03 -10.69
N TYR A 109 -11.57 7.26 -9.75
CA TYR A 109 -10.19 6.80 -9.80
C TYR A 109 -10.00 5.43 -9.17
N CYS A 110 -9.07 4.66 -9.74
CA CYS A 110 -8.64 3.37 -9.21
C CYS A 110 -7.45 3.57 -8.27
N PHE A 111 -7.44 2.87 -7.14
CA PHE A 111 -6.35 2.95 -6.16
C PHE A 111 -6.14 1.62 -5.44
N ALA A 112 -4.95 1.43 -4.87
CA ALA A 112 -4.62 0.26 -4.07
C ALA A 112 -5.14 0.39 -2.64
N GLN A 113 -5.52 -0.72 -2.02
CA GLN A 113 -6.18 -0.78 -0.71
C GLN A 113 -5.42 -0.05 0.40
N ASP A 114 -4.09 -0.12 0.43
CA ASP A 114 -3.24 0.53 1.44
C ASP A 114 -3.38 2.06 1.44
N GLN A 115 -3.91 2.63 0.37
CA GLN A 115 -4.16 4.07 0.24
C GLN A 115 -5.53 4.50 0.80
N PHE A 116 -6.41 3.55 1.11
CA PHE A 116 -7.79 3.81 1.50
C PHE A 116 -7.91 4.76 2.69
N ALA A 117 -7.19 4.48 3.77
CA ALA A 117 -7.27 5.29 4.99
C ALA A 117 -6.83 6.75 4.75
N ARG A 118 -5.74 6.97 3.99
CA ARG A 118 -5.27 8.31 3.63
C ARG A 118 -6.29 9.10 2.82
N LEU A 119 -6.96 8.42 1.87
CA LEU A 119 -7.98 9.03 1.02
C LEU A 119 -9.23 9.42 1.83
N VAL A 120 -9.64 8.57 2.78
CA VAL A 120 -10.75 8.89 3.70
C VAL A 120 -10.40 10.09 4.56
N GLN A 121 -9.21 10.11 5.17
CA GLN A 121 -8.72 11.22 6.01
C GLN A 121 -8.63 12.54 5.24
N ALA A 122 -8.23 12.48 3.97
CA ALA A 122 -8.16 13.66 3.10
C ALA A 122 -9.51 14.10 2.54
N ASN A 123 -10.62 13.44 2.90
CA ASN A 123 -11.94 13.64 2.32
C ASN A 123 -11.93 13.55 0.77
N ALA A 124 -11.13 12.65 0.23
CA ALA A 124 -10.99 12.44 -1.21
C ALA A 124 -11.99 11.39 -1.76
N LEU A 125 -12.66 10.64 -0.87
CA LEU A 125 -13.64 9.62 -1.20
C LEU A 125 -15.06 10.03 -0.80
N SER A 126 -15.99 9.86 -1.71
CA SER A 126 -17.43 10.02 -1.44
C SER A 126 -17.97 8.74 -0.80
N LYS A 127 -18.73 8.91 0.27
CA LYS A 127 -19.45 7.82 0.93
C LYS A 127 -20.50 7.21 0.00
N LEU A 128 -20.63 5.90 0.01
CA LEU A 128 -21.66 5.18 -0.74
C LEU A 128 -23.05 5.41 -0.12
N GLY A 129 -24.05 5.66 -0.97
CA GLY A 129 -25.46 5.63 -0.54
C GLY A 129 -25.90 4.23 -0.11
N ALA A 130 -26.95 4.14 0.72
CA ALA A 130 -27.39 2.89 1.34
C ALA A 130 -27.59 1.73 0.35
N THR A 131 -28.26 1.95 -0.78
CA THR A 131 -28.49 0.92 -1.80
C THR A 131 -27.19 0.44 -2.46
N ALA A 132 -26.25 1.37 -2.73
CA ALA A 132 -24.95 1.00 -3.29
C ALA A 132 -24.13 0.19 -2.27
N ALA A 133 -24.14 0.59 -1.01
CA ALA A 133 -23.46 -0.13 0.07
C ALA A 133 -24.03 -1.54 0.27
N GLU A 134 -25.36 -1.71 0.26
CA GLU A 134 -26.01 -3.02 0.31
C GLU A 134 -25.62 -3.90 -0.88
N ASN A 135 -25.57 -3.34 -2.10
CA ASN A 135 -25.13 -4.05 -3.29
C ASN A 135 -23.66 -4.50 -3.19
N VAL A 136 -22.77 -3.64 -2.70
CA VAL A 136 -21.36 -4.00 -2.48
C VAL A 136 -21.27 -5.15 -1.48
N LYS A 137 -21.94 -5.06 -0.32
CA LYS A 137 -21.94 -6.10 0.73
C LYS A 137 -22.50 -7.44 0.23
N ALA A 138 -23.53 -7.41 -0.61
CA ALA A 138 -24.17 -8.62 -1.10
C ALA A 138 -23.39 -9.35 -2.21
N ASN A 139 -22.62 -8.62 -3.01
CA ASN A 139 -22.05 -9.14 -4.25
C ASN A 139 -20.52 -9.30 -4.24
N ASN A 140 -19.83 -8.94 -3.15
CA ASN A 140 -18.37 -9.03 -3.09
C ASN A 140 -17.89 -9.88 -1.92
N ALA A 141 -16.67 -10.40 -2.03
CA ALA A 141 -16.03 -11.18 -0.98
C ALA A 141 -15.86 -10.34 0.31
N ALA A 142 -16.04 -10.95 1.48
CA ALA A 142 -16.06 -10.25 2.77
C ALA A 142 -14.82 -9.39 3.02
N GLY A 143 -13.62 -9.89 2.71
CA GLY A 143 -12.38 -9.12 2.86
C GLY A 143 -12.31 -7.89 1.97
N THR A 144 -12.91 -7.93 0.77
CA THR A 144 -12.97 -6.76 -0.13
C THR A 144 -13.98 -5.71 0.36
N VAL A 145 -15.04 -6.15 1.03
CA VAL A 145 -16.01 -5.25 1.69
C VAL A 145 -15.38 -4.56 2.89
N GLU A 146 -14.63 -5.30 3.71
CA GLU A 146 -13.85 -4.74 4.82
C GLU A 146 -12.86 -3.68 4.33
N ALA A 147 -12.18 -3.93 3.22
CA ALA A 147 -11.20 -3.03 2.63
C ALA A 147 -11.73 -1.67 2.15
N VAL A 148 -13.05 -1.53 1.99
CA VAL A 148 -13.72 -0.29 1.58
C VAL A 148 -14.56 0.33 2.70
N THR A 149 -14.45 -0.22 3.93
CA THR A 149 -15.23 0.20 5.09
C THR A 149 -14.36 1.06 6.04
N SER A 150 -14.91 2.19 6.48
CA SER A 150 -14.36 3.02 7.55
C SER A 150 -15.48 3.31 8.55
N GLY A 151 -15.30 2.90 9.81
CA GLY A 151 -16.41 2.83 10.75
C GLY A 151 -17.51 1.88 10.25
N ASP A 152 -18.75 2.36 10.17
CA ASP A 152 -19.89 1.59 9.67
C ASP A 152 -20.20 1.85 8.18
N GLU A 153 -19.39 2.68 7.50
CA GLU A 153 -19.70 3.25 6.20
C GLU A 153 -18.74 2.77 5.11
N LEU A 154 -19.24 2.63 3.89
CA LEU A 154 -18.46 2.26 2.72
C LEU A 154 -18.12 3.49 1.87
N PHE A 155 -16.86 3.56 1.38
CA PHE A 155 -16.34 4.72 0.62
C PHE A 155 -15.80 4.37 -0.77
N ALA A 156 -15.74 3.09 -1.14
CA ALA A 156 -15.25 2.68 -2.45
C ALA A 156 -15.94 1.39 -2.93
N TYR A 157 -15.71 1.05 -4.19
CA TYR A 157 -16.21 -0.15 -4.83
C TYR A 157 -15.08 -1.15 -5.06
N PRO A 158 -15.18 -2.41 -4.60
CA PRO A 158 -14.20 -3.44 -4.90
C PRO A 158 -14.11 -3.75 -6.39
N MET A 159 -12.90 -3.77 -6.94
CA MET A 159 -12.67 -4.05 -8.36
C MET A 159 -11.95 -5.38 -8.59
N THR A 160 -10.91 -5.67 -7.78
CA THR A 160 -10.18 -6.94 -7.86
C THR A 160 -9.93 -7.52 -6.46
N ALA A 161 -9.64 -8.83 -6.39
CA ALA A 161 -9.28 -9.54 -5.17
C ALA A 161 -7.99 -10.39 -5.34
N ASP A 162 -7.10 -9.98 -6.23
CA ASP A 162 -5.94 -10.74 -6.67
C ASP A 162 -4.62 -9.97 -6.56
N ASN A 163 -4.58 -8.89 -5.80
CA ASN A 163 -3.36 -8.08 -5.65
C ASN A 163 -2.41 -8.73 -4.63
N LEU A 164 -1.88 -9.89 -5.02
CA LEU A 164 -0.85 -10.63 -4.32
C LEU A 164 0.16 -11.19 -5.33
N TYR A 165 1.28 -11.72 -4.84
CA TYR A 165 2.32 -12.32 -5.68
C TYR A 165 2.47 -13.82 -5.37
N PHE A 166 2.85 -14.56 -6.40
CA PHE A 166 3.08 -15.99 -6.40
C PHE A 166 4.20 -16.30 -7.41
N MET A 167 4.45 -17.56 -7.72
CA MET A 167 5.60 -17.97 -8.53
C MET A 167 5.19 -18.44 -9.92
N TYR A 168 5.81 -17.85 -10.97
CA TYR A 168 5.89 -18.40 -12.32
C TYR A 168 7.19 -19.17 -12.47
N TYR A 169 7.17 -20.34 -13.09
CA TYR A 169 8.38 -21.12 -13.33
C TYR A 169 8.35 -21.88 -14.66
N ASP A 170 9.53 -22.17 -15.19
CA ASP A 170 9.73 -22.98 -16.39
C ASP A 170 9.79 -24.46 -16.01
N LYS A 171 8.74 -25.24 -16.34
CA LYS A 171 8.65 -26.69 -16.11
C LYS A 171 9.73 -27.51 -16.81
N SER A 172 10.39 -26.95 -17.84
CA SER A 172 11.51 -27.61 -18.48
C SER A 172 12.82 -27.54 -17.68
N VAL A 173 12.86 -26.68 -16.65
CA VAL A 173 14.01 -26.43 -15.78
C VAL A 173 13.72 -26.89 -14.34
N ILE A 174 12.56 -26.56 -13.83
CA ILE A 174 12.16 -26.81 -12.44
C ILE A 174 11.23 -28.04 -12.37
N PRO A 175 11.64 -29.13 -11.70
CA PRO A 175 10.77 -30.28 -11.43
C PRO A 175 9.59 -29.89 -10.52
N GLU A 176 8.41 -30.43 -10.82
CA GLU A 176 7.19 -30.14 -10.06
C GLU A 176 7.31 -30.55 -8.57
N GLU A 177 8.03 -31.63 -8.28
CA GLU A 177 8.30 -32.12 -6.92
C GLU A 177 9.23 -31.22 -6.09
N ASP A 178 9.92 -30.27 -6.71
CA ASP A 178 10.86 -29.37 -6.04
C ASP A 178 10.27 -27.96 -5.76
N VAL A 179 9.12 -27.65 -6.37
CA VAL A 179 8.48 -26.33 -6.36
C VAL A 179 8.19 -25.82 -4.94
N GLY A 180 7.91 -26.71 -3.97
CA GLY A 180 7.59 -26.33 -2.59
C GLY A 180 8.80 -26.05 -1.69
N SER A 181 10.05 -26.18 -2.17
CA SER A 181 11.27 -26.02 -1.37
C SER A 181 12.20 -24.98 -1.97
N LEU A 182 12.45 -23.90 -1.22
CA LEU A 182 13.39 -22.85 -1.64
C LEU A 182 14.80 -23.41 -1.94
N GLU A 183 15.28 -24.31 -1.08
CA GLU A 183 16.62 -24.88 -1.21
C GLU A 183 16.78 -25.67 -2.51
N LYS A 184 15.75 -26.42 -2.89
CA LYS A 184 15.74 -27.19 -4.14
C LYS A 184 15.64 -26.26 -5.35
N LEU A 185 14.75 -25.26 -5.29
CA LEU A 185 14.62 -24.25 -6.35
C LEU A 185 15.92 -23.48 -6.59
N ILE A 186 16.65 -23.11 -5.55
CA ILE A 186 17.99 -22.51 -5.68
C ILE A 186 18.93 -23.47 -6.38
N ALA A 187 18.98 -24.73 -5.94
CA ALA A 187 19.87 -25.75 -6.52
C ALA A 187 19.54 -26.03 -8.00
N ASP A 188 18.27 -26.09 -8.38
CA ASP A 188 17.83 -26.27 -9.77
C ASP A 188 18.22 -25.08 -10.65
N CYS A 189 18.03 -23.86 -10.15
CA CYS A 189 18.46 -22.64 -10.83
C CYS A 189 19.98 -22.62 -11.03
N GLU A 190 20.76 -22.98 -10.02
CA GLU A 190 22.23 -23.07 -10.10
C GLU A 190 22.67 -24.15 -11.07
N ALA A 191 22.07 -25.34 -11.02
CA ALA A 191 22.38 -26.45 -11.94
C ALA A 191 22.08 -26.11 -13.39
N ALA A 192 20.99 -25.37 -13.65
CA ALA A 192 20.59 -24.94 -14.97
C ALA A 192 21.30 -23.64 -15.43
N ASN A 193 22.03 -22.95 -14.56
CA ASN A 193 22.58 -21.61 -14.77
C ASN A 193 21.49 -20.63 -15.22
N LYS A 194 20.37 -20.61 -14.47
CA LYS A 194 19.19 -19.78 -14.69
C LYS A 194 18.88 -18.98 -13.43
N TYR A 195 18.32 -17.77 -13.60
CA TYR A 195 18.02 -16.90 -12.45
C TYR A 195 16.73 -17.30 -11.72
N PHE A 196 16.75 -17.06 -10.41
CA PHE A 196 15.57 -16.94 -9.57
C PHE A 196 15.31 -15.44 -9.35
N ALA A 197 14.31 -14.90 -10.02
CA ALA A 197 13.96 -13.48 -9.93
C ALA A 197 12.92 -13.24 -8.83
N PHE A 198 13.30 -12.45 -7.81
CA PHE A 198 12.44 -12.04 -6.72
C PHE A 198 12.89 -10.66 -6.22
N GLN A 199 12.05 -9.65 -6.32
CA GLN A 199 12.41 -8.26 -5.99
C GLN A 199 12.35 -7.99 -4.48
N ILE A 200 13.24 -8.60 -3.71
CA ILE A 200 13.26 -8.50 -2.23
C ILE A 200 14.39 -7.63 -1.68
N GLU A 201 15.25 -7.09 -2.54
CA GLU A 201 16.36 -6.23 -2.13
C GLU A 201 15.92 -4.79 -1.87
N ASP A 202 14.94 -4.30 -2.63
CA ASP A 202 14.51 -2.89 -2.62
C ASP A 202 12.99 -2.69 -2.58
N SER A 203 12.22 -3.76 -2.38
CA SER A 203 10.76 -3.72 -2.31
C SER A 203 10.23 -4.29 -1.00
N GLY A 204 9.73 -3.42 -0.12
CA GLY A 204 9.05 -3.81 1.10
C GLY A 204 7.83 -4.71 0.84
N TRP A 205 7.16 -4.53 -0.29
CA TRP A 205 5.97 -5.30 -0.65
C TRP A 205 6.30 -6.79 -0.88
N TYR A 206 7.37 -7.09 -1.61
CA TYR A 206 7.81 -8.46 -1.85
C TYR A 206 8.58 -9.07 -0.67
N MET A 207 9.35 -8.25 0.05
CA MET A 207 10.17 -8.70 1.16
C MET A 207 9.34 -9.13 2.38
N ALA A 208 8.25 -8.42 2.67
CA ALA A 208 7.48 -8.60 3.90
C ALA A 208 6.89 -10.01 4.04
N GLY A 209 6.61 -10.70 2.93
CA GLY A 209 6.11 -12.07 2.94
C GLY A 209 7.01 -13.05 3.72
N TRP A 210 8.32 -12.85 3.72
CA TRP A 210 9.25 -13.67 4.49
C TRP A 210 9.02 -13.53 5.99
N PHE A 211 8.82 -12.29 6.46
CA PHE A 211 8.54 -11.98 7.85
C PHE A 211 7.15 -12.47 8.28
N PHE A 212 6.15 -12.30 7.44
CA PHE A 212 4.80 -12.82 7.74
C PHE A 212 4.78 -14.34 7.81
N GLY A 213 5.54 -15.01 6.95
CA GLY A 213 5.68 -16.47 6.94
C GLY A 213 6.30 -17.05 8.21
N THR A 214 7.10 -16.28 8.94
CA THR A 214 7.65 -16.68 10.24
C THR A 214 6.77 -16.27 11.44
N GLY A 215 5.66 -15.56 11.18
CA GLY A 215 4.74 -15.08 12.22
C GLY A 215 5.01 -13.67 12.72
N CYS A 216 5.93 -12.93 12.08
CA CYS A 216 6.10 -11.50 12.37
C CYS A 216 4.88 -10.70 11.94
N VAL A 217 4.69 -9.56 12.57
CA VAL A 217 3.61 -8.61 12.27
C VAL A 217 4.22 -7.26 11.95
N SER A 218 3.60 -6.53 11.03
CA SER A 218 3.72 -5.08 10.92
C SER A 218 2.32 -4.54 10.64
N LYS A 219 1.75 -3.87 11.62
CA LYS A 219 0.35 -3.41 11.57
C LYS A 219 0.21 -2.07 12.26
N TRP A 220 -0.46 -1.13 11.61
CA TRP A 220 -0.85 0.11 12.26
C TRP A 220 -2.03 -0.10 13.20
N GLU A 221 -2.04 0.65 14.29
CA GLU A 221 -3.07 0.60 15.32
C GLU A 221 -3.84 1.90 15.33
N THR A 222 -5.14 1.80 15.60
CA THR A 222 -6.05 2.95 15.68
C THR A 222 -6.76 2.99 17.02
N ASP A 223 -7.18 4.19 17.44
CA ASP A 223 -8.10 4.38 18.56
C ASP A 223 -9.53 3.94 18.18
N SER A 224 -10.47 4.08 19.13
CA SER A 224 -11.89 3.76 18.93
C SER A 224 -12.58 4.62 17.86
N ASP A 225 -12.00 5.76 17.52
CA ASP A 225 -12.52 6.69 16.52
C ASP A 225 -11.87 6.47 15.13
N GLY A 226 -10.95 5.48 15.03
CA GLY A 226 -10.24 5.15 13.79
C GLY A 226 -9.01 6.01 13.52
N ASN A 227 -8.58 6.86 14.46
CA ASN A 227 -7.37 7.65 14.30
C ASN A 227 -6.13 6.79 14.52
N PHE A 228 -5.09 7.03 13.74
CA PHE A 228 -3.80 6.36 13.90
C PHE A 228 -3.18 6.62 15.27
N ILE A 229 -2.68 5.57 15.93
CA ILE A 229 -1.96 5.65 17.22
C ILE A 229 -0.48 5.31 17.02
N SER A 230 -0.19 4.14 16.47
CA SER A 230 1.16 3.56 16.40
C SER A 230 1.26 2.48 15.35
N VAL A 231 2.48 1.99 15.12
CA VAL A 231 2.72 0.75 14.37
C VAL A 231 3.25 -0.32 15.32
N ASN A 232 2.52 -1.43 15.40
CA ASN A 232 3.01 -2.66 16.02
C ASN A 232 3.82 -3.44 14.98
N ASP A 233 5.13 -3.47 15.16
CA ASP A 233 6.06 -4.14 14.25
C ASP A 233 6.99 -5.06 15.05
N THR A 234 7.17 -6.29 14.58
CA THR A 234 7.98 -7.33 15.24
C THR A 234 9.07 -7.90 14.35
N PHE A 235 9.47 -7.19 13.30
CA PHE A 235 10.50 -7.68 12.38
C PHE A 235 11.89 -7.80 13.04
N ASP A 236 12.12 -7.12 14.17
CA ASP A 236 13.33 -7.23 15.00
C ASP A 236 13.36 -8.45 15.94
N SER A 237 12.29 -9.25 15.96
CA SER A 237 12.17 -10.44 16.83
C SER A 237 13.05 -11.62 16.39
N PRO A 238 13.15 -12.69 17.21
CA PRO A 238 13.78 -13.94 16.79
C PRO A 238 13.18 -14.55 15.52
N GLU A 239 11.87 -14.42 15.33
CA GLU A 239 11.14 -14.83 14.12
C GLU A 239 11.56 -13.99 12.91
N GLY A 240 11.82 -12.70 13.12
CA GLY A 240 12.36 -11.80 12.09
C GLY A 240 13.79 -12.19 11.68
N LEU A 241 14.62 -12.58 12.62
CA LEU A 241 15.97 -13.09 12.32
C LEU A 241 15.89 -14.38 11.47
N ILE A 242 14.93 -15.26 11.73
CA ILE A 242 14.69 -16.46 10.90
C ILE A 242 14.30 -16.03 9.46
N ALA A 243 13.40 -15.08 9.30
CA ALA A 243 13.03 -14.54 7.99
C ALA A 243 14.25 -13.96 7.26
N ALA A 244 15.04 -13.13 7.94
CA ALA A 244 16.25 -12.53 7.38
C ALA A 244 17.29 -13.58 6.95
N LYS A 245 17.47 -14.68 7.69
CA LYS A 245 18.33 -15.81 7.29
C LYS A 245 17.83 -16.48 6.02
N GLY A 246 16.51 -16.71 5.90
CA GLY A 246 15.90 -17.27 4.69
C GLY A 246 16.11 -16.37 3.47
N MET A 247 15.87 -15.07 3.61
CA MET A 247 16.11 -14.08 2.56
C MET A 247 17.58 -14.02 2.14
N ASN A 248 18.50 -13.94 3.12
CA ASN A 248 19.94 -13.89 2.88
C ASN A 248 20.42 -15.13 2.11
N LYS A 249 19.88 -16.32 2.43
CA LYS A 249 20.18 -17.57 1.72
C LYS A 249 19.86 -17.46 0.22
N LEU A 250 18.71 -16.93 -0.16
CA LEU A 250 18.36 -16.71 -1.56
C LEU A 250 19.22 -15.62 -2.20
N MET A 251 19.34 -14.45 -1.54
CA MET A 251 20.03 -13.28 -2.09
C MET A 251 21.53 -13.46 -2.25
N THR A 252 22.15 -14.40 -1.54
CA THR A 252 23.58 -14.74 -1.67
C THR A 252 23.84 -15.83 -2.72
N SER A 253 22.81 -16.47 -3.28
CA SER A 253 22.98 -17.35 -4.44
C SER A 253 23.47 -16.56 -5.66
N PRO A 254 24.43 -17.10 -6.45
CA PRO A 254 24.87 -16.46 -7.69
C PRO A 254 23.76 -16.36 -8.75
N MET A 255 22.68 -17.12 -8.58
CA MET A 255 21.52 -17.11 -9.49
C MET A 255 20.37 -16.23 -8.98
N PHE A 256 20.54 -15.50 -7.89
CA PHE A 256 19.57 -14.51 -7.46
C PHE A 256 19.53 -13.30 -8.40
N LEU A 257 18.32 -12.88 -8.79
CA LEU A 257 18.08 -11.67 -9.56
C LEU A 257 17.03 -10.80 -8.83
N ASN A 258 17.38 -9.56 -8.48
CA ASN A 258 16.44 -8.62 -7.89
C ASN A 258 15.51 -8.02 -8.96
N ALA A 259 14.47 -8.75 -9.31
CA ALA A 259 13.47 -8.36 -10.31
C ALA A 259 12.14 -9.08 -10.04
N SER A 260 11.04 -8.56 -10.61
CA SER A 260 9.69 -9.11 -10.44
C SER A 260 8.85 -9.11 -11.71
N SER A 261 9.44 -8.84 -12.88
CA SER A 261 8.71 -8.89 -14.16
C SER A 261 8.83 -10.27 -14.81
N ALA A 262 7.71 -10.82 -15.30
CA ALA A 262 7.72 -12.07 -16.08
C ALA A 262 8.56 -11.97 -17.36
N GLN A 263 8.96 -10.77 -17.81
CA GLN A 263 9.88 -10.61 -18.93
C GLN A 263 11.26 -11.23 -18.65
N GLU A 264 11.63 -11.39 -17.37
CA GLU A 264 12.88 -12.05 -16.98
C GLU A 264 12.94 -13.53 -17.39
N LEU A 265 11.80 -14.19 -17.60
CA LEU A 265 11.73 -15.56 -18.14
C LEU A 265 12.35 -15.65 -19.55
N ASP A 266 12.24 -14.59 -20.36
CA ASP A 266 12.90 -14.50 -21.68
C ASP A 266 14.39 -14.12 -21.54
N SER A 267 14.74 -13.43 -20.45
CA SER A 267 16.08 -12.91 -20.15
C SER A 267 16.98 -13.89 -19.37
N GLY A 268 16.50 -15.11 -19.10
CA GLY A 268 17.31 -16.16 -18.48
C GLY A 268 16.88 -16.58 -17.09
N ALA A 269 15.76 -16.09 -16.55
CA ALA A 269 15.19 -16.64 -15.34
C ALA A 269 14.47 -17.97 -15.61
N ALA A 270 14.57 -18.89 -14.64
CA ALA A 270 13.73 -20.08 -14.59
C ALA A 270 12.52 -19.86 -13.68
N ILE A 271 12.64 -18.93 -12.74
CA ILE A 271 11.62 -18.59 -11.74
C ILE A 271 11.47 -17.07 -11.68
N VAL A 272 10.22 -16.60 -11.63
CA VAL A 272 9.90 -15.19 -11.38
C VAL A 272 8.76 -15.11 -10.38
N VAL A 273 8.95 -14.36 -9.29
CA VAL A 273 7.87 -14.00 -8.37
C VAL A 273 7.22 -12.72 -8.86
N SER A 274 5.94 -12.82 -9.24
CA SER A 274 5.12 -11.70 -9.72
C SER A 274 3.64 -11.99 -9.45
N GLY A 275 2.74 -11.17 -9.95
CA GLY A 275 1.30 -11.31 -9.76
C GLY A 275 0.54 -11.57 -11.06
N THR A 276 -0.80 -11.57 -10.97
CA THR A 276 -1.71 -11.80 -12.10
C THR A 276 -1.50 -10.83 -13.27
N TRP A 277 -0.99 -9.63 -13.00
CA TRP A 277 -0.68 -8.62 -14.02
C TRP A 277 0.36 -9.04 -15.05
N ASP A 278 1.15 -10.07 -14.76
CA ASP A 278 2.18 -10.61 -15.63
C ASP A 278 1.75 -11.91 -16.35
N SER A 279 0.52 -12.37 -16.13
CA SER A 279 0.01 -13.66 -16.62
C SER A 279 0.13 -13.80 -18.14
N GLY A 280 -0.22 -12.75 -18.89
CA GLY A 280 -0.13 -12.75 -20.34
C GLY A 280 1.31 -12.85 -20.84
N THR A 281 2.24 -12.15 -20.20
CA THR A 281 3.67 -12.18 -20.52
C THR A 281 4.26 -13.57 -20.24
N ALA A 282 4.00 -14.14 -19.06
CA ALA A 282 4.49 -15.48 -18.68
C ALA A 282 3.94 -16.56 -19.64
N LYS A 283 2.64 -16.54 -19.96
CA LYS A 283 2.01 -17.43 -20.93
C LYS A 283 2.64 -17.29 -22.33
N GLY A 284 2.90 -16.06 -22.76
CA GLY A 284 3.50 -15.79 -24.08
C GLY A 284 4.92 -16.30 -24.21
N ILE A 285 5.72 -16.25 -23.14
CA ILE A 285 7.12 -16.69 -23.13
C ILE A 285 7.23 -18.21 -23.00
N LEU A 286 6.58 -18.81 -21.99
CA LEU A 286 6.76 -20.21 -21.64
C LEU A 286 5.79 -21.17 -22.33
N GLY A 287 4.63 -20.70 -22.82
CA GLY A 287 3.63 -21.55 -23.46
C GLY A 287 3.26 -22.77 -22.61
N ASP A 288 3.44 -23.98 -23.16
CA ASP A 288 3.14 -25.25 -22.47
C ASP A 288 4.08 -25.56 -21.28
N ASN A 289 5.26 -24.92 -21.25
CA ASN A 289 6.21 -25.04 -20.14
C ASN A 289 5.87 -24.14 -18.96
N LEU A 290 4.84 -23.31 -19.05
CA LEU A 290 4.44 -22.46 -17.93
C LEU A 290 4.00 -23.32 -16.74
N GLY A 291 4.70 -23.17 -15.63
CA GLY A 291 4.30 -23.59 -14.30
C GLY A 291 3.89 -22.38 -13.46
N VAL A 292 2.92 -22.58 -12.57
CA VAL A 292 2.48 -21.59 -11.59
C VAL A 292 2.30 -22.28 -10.23
N ALA A 293 2.74 -21.65 -9.16
CA ALA A 293 2.63 -22.19 -7.81
C ALA A 293 2.59 -21.08 -6.76
N GLU A 294 2.11 -21.40 -5.56
CA GLU A 294 2.38 -20.61 -4.37
C GLU A 294 3.88 -20.49 -4.10
N LEU A 295 4.30 -19.57 -3.26
CA LEU A 295 5.69 -19.41 -2.87
C LEU A 295 6.19 -20.63 -2.08
N PRO A 296 7.49 -20.96 -2.16
CA PRO A 296 8.04 -22.12 -1.47
C PRO A 296 8.15 -21.89 0.04
N SER A 297 8.37 -22.99 0.76
CA SER A 297 8.90 -22.94 2.13
C SER A 297 10.42 -22.91 2.11
N PHE A 298 11.02 -22.31 3.15
CA PHE A 298 12.46 -22.29 3.40
C PHE A 298 12.79 -22.90 4.75
N GLU A 299 14.00 -23.43 4.90
CA GLU A 299 14.44 -24.08 6.12
C GLU A 299 15.48 -23.23 6.87
N VAL A 300 15.27 -23.05 8.18
CA VAL A 300 16.24 -22.48 9.12
C VAL A 300 16.25 -23.33 10.39
N ASP A 301 17.44 -23.74 10.81
CA ASP A 301 17.67 -24.54 12.03
C ASP A 301 16.82 -25.82 12.10
N GLY A 302 16.55 -26.44 10.92
CA GLY A 302 15.78 -27.69 10.78
C GLY A 302 14.27 -27.52 10.90
N GLN A 303 13.77 -26.30 10.86
CA GLN A 303 12.33 -25.98 10.78
C GLN A 303 12.00 -25.33 9.44
N SER A 304 10.82 -25.66 8.93
CA SER A 304 10.31 -25.15 7.65
C SER A 304 9.31 -24.01 7.87
N TYR A 305 9.46 -22.93 7.10
CA TYR A 305 8.61 -21.74 7.14
C TYR A 305 8.14 -21.42 5.73
N HIS A 306 6.84 -21.25 5.54
CA HIS A 306 6.28 -20.88 4.25
C HIS A 306 6.42 -19.37 4.01
N ILE A 307 6.84 -18.97 2.81
CA ILE A 307 6.90 -17.55 2.47
C ILE A 307 5.47 -17.03 2.28
N GLY A 308 5.08 -16.05 3.08
CA GLY A 308 3.79 -15.37 2.98
C GLY A 308 3.73 -14.35 1.84
N ALA A 309 2.69 -13.53 1.85
CA ALA A 309 2.52 -12.42 0.93
C ALA A 309 1.64 -11.33 1.55
N PHE A 310 1.57 -10.17 0.91
CA PHE A 310 0.42 -9.30 1.06
C PHE A 310 -0.73 -9.81 0.19
N ASN A 311 -1.95 -9.69 0.70
CA ASN A 311 -3.18 -9.81 -0.08
C ASN A 311 -3.85 -8.44 -0.10
N GLY A 312 -4.01 -7.87 -1.27
CA GLY A 312 -4.59 -6.56 -1.46
C GLY A 312 -5.68 -6.55 -2.52
N TYR A 313 -6.31 -5.40 -2.61
CA TYR A 313 -7.42 -5.19 -3.51
C TYR A 313 -7.18 -3.90 -4.29
N LYS A 314 -7.65 -3.87 -5.54
CA LYS A 314 -7.79 -2.64 -6.29
C LYS A 314 -9.23 -2.16 -6.13
N LEU A 315 -9.37 -0.89 -5.86
CA LEU A 315 -10.62 -0.26 -5.48
C LEU A 315 -10.94 0.89 -6.44
N VAL A 316 -12.24 1.19 -6.60
CA VAL A 316 -12.72 2.35 -7.38
C VAL A 316 -13.35 3.34 -6.42
N GLY A 317 -12.78 4.52 -6.35
CA GLY A 317 -13.27 5.66 -5.58
C GLY A 317 -14.02 6.68 -6.44
N VAL A 318 -14.94 7.38 -5.81
CA VAL A 318 -15.65 8.54 -6.37
C VAL A 318 -15.26 9.77 -5.58
N LYS A 319 -14.79 10.81 -6.25
CA LYS A 319 -14.48 12.10 -5.64
C LYS A 319 -15.75 12.75 -5.08
N PRO A 320 -15.76 13.33 -3.88
CA PRO A 320 -16.89 14.10 -3.37
C PRO A 320 -17.29 15.22 -4.35
N GLN A 321 -18.58 15.39 -4.56
CA GLN A 321 -19.15 16.40 -5.45
C GLN A 321 -20.03 17.37 -4.68
N THR A 322 -19.96 18.65 -5.03
CA THR A 322 -20.91 19.67 -4.56
C THR A 322 -22.27 19.56 -5.26
N ASP A 323 -22.27 19.07 -6.50
CA ASP A 323 -23.49 18.74 -7.26
C ASP A 323 -23.93 17.31 -6.93
N ALA A 324 -25.02 17.16 -6.19
CA ALA A 324 -25.56 15.88 -5.78
C ALA A 324 -26.02 15.01 -6.96
N VAL A 325 -26.48 15.60 -8.06
CA VAL A 325 -26.88 14.88 -9.27
C VAL A 325 -25.67 14.30 -9.96
N LYS A 326 -24.60 15.10 -10.17
CA LYS A 326 -23.32 14.60 -10.69
C LYS A 326 -22.75 13.50 -9.77
N GLY A 327 -22.78 13.68 -8.45
CA GLY A 327 -22.35 12.68 -7.49
C GLY A 327 -23.08 11.34 -7.66
N ALA A 328 -24.41 11.37 -7.78
CA ALA A 328 -25.23 10.16 -8.01
C ALA A 328 -24.90 9.47 -9.35
N VAL A 329 -24.64 10.24 -10.40
CA VAL A 329 -24.24 9.72 -11.72
C VAL A 329 -22.87 9.03 -11.64
N LEU A 330 -21.90 9.63 -10.96
CA LEU A 330 -20.56 9.05 -10.77
C LEU A 330 -20.64 7.72 -10.00
N HIS A 331 -21.44 7.65 -8.94
CA HIS A 331 -21.65 6.39 -8.21
C HIS A 331 -22.31 5.31 -9.08
N LYS A 332 -23.26 5.65 -9.97
CA LYS A 332 -23.84 4.70 -10.93
C LYS A 332 -22.80 4.17 -11.92
N LEU A 333 -21.93 5.04 -12.43
CA LEU A 333 -20.86 4.62 -13.32
C LEU A 333 -19.83 3.75 -12.58
N ALA A 334 -19.39 4.15 -11.37
CA ALA A 334 -18.46 3.36 -10.57
C ALA A 334 -19.01 1.95 -10.26
N GLN A 335 -20.31 1.86 -9.94
CA GLN A 335 -21.00 0.59 -9.73
C GLN A 335 -21.04 -0.26 -11.01
N TYR A 336 -21.24 0.33 -12.18
CA TYR A 336 -21.18 -0.37 -13.46
C TYR A 336 -19.76 -0.87 -13.77
N LEU A 337 -18.75 -0.02 -13.61
CA LEU A 337 -17.34 -0.37 -13.84
C LEU A 337 -16.83 -1.49 -12.89
N THR A 338 -17.52 -1.72 -11.78
CA THR A 338 -17.23 -2.77 -10.81
C THR A 338 -18.28 -3.89 -10.77
N SER A 339 -19.20 -3.92 -11.75
CA SER A 339 -20.19 -4.99 -11.89
C SER A 339 -19.55 -6.34 -12.22
N ALA A 340 -20.30 -7.42 -12.05
CA ALA A 340 -19.83 -8.77 -12.41
C ALA A 340 -19.38 -8.84 -13.88
N GLU A 341 -20.16 -8.28 -14.81
CA GLU A 341 -19.85 -8.25 -16.24
C GLU A 341 -18.52 -7.51 -16.50
N ALA A 342 -18.37 -6.31 -15.93
CA ALA A 342 -17.17 -5.51 -16.12
C ALA A 342 -15.90 -6.16 -15.50
N GLN A 343 -16.04 -6.89 -14.40
CA GLN A 343 -14.93 -7.61 -13.78
C GLN A 343 -14.54 -8.88 -14.58
N VAL A 344 -15.50 -9.61 -15.17
CA VAL A 344 -15.19 -10.72 -16.09
C VAL A 344 -14.47 -10.21 -17.33
N GLU A 345 -14.96 -9.14 -17.97
CA GLU A 345 -14.28 -8.54 -19.11
C GLU A 345 -12.82 -8.11 -18.77
N ARG A 346 -12.64 -7.57 -17.57
CA ARG A 346 -11.30 -7.16 -17.10
C ARG A 346 -10.40 -8.37 -16.86
N PHE A 347 -10.93 -9.45 -16.28
CA PHE A 347 -10.21 -10.72 -16.16
C PHE A 347 -9.78 -11.26 -17.53
N GLU A 348 -10.69 -11.33 -18.49
CA GLU A 348 -10.41 -11.82 -19.84
C GLU A 348 -9.38 -10.96 -20.58
N ALA A 349 -9.39 -9.65 -20.38
CA ALA A 349 -8.51 -8.71 -21.05
C ALA A 349 -7.09 -8.65 -20.45
N VAL A 350 -6.96 -8.70 -19.11
CA VAL A 350 -5.68 -8.43 -18.42
C VAL A 350 -5.38 -9.40 -17.26
N GLY A 351 -6.19 -10.44 -17.06
CA GLY A 351 -5.99 -11.49 -16.08
C GLY A 351 -6.25 -11.08 -14.62
N TRP A 352 -6.89 -9.95 -14.36
CA TRP A 352 -7.16 -9.49 -12.99
C TRP A 352 -8.30 -10.25 -12.33
N GLY A 353 -8.02 -10.89 -11.20
CA GLY A 353 -8.98 -11.70 -10.45
C GLY A 353 -10.09 -10.85 -9.83
N PRO A 354 -11.36 -11.23 -10.03
CA PRO A 354 -12.50 -10.41 -9.63
C PRO A 354 -12.77 -10.44 -8.12
N ALA A 355 -13.21 -9.30 -7.57
CA ALA A 355 -13.74 -9.17 -6.22
C ALA A 355 -15.22 -9.59 -6.14
N ASN A 356 -15.96 -9.47 -7.24
CA ASN A 356 -17.38 -9.81 -7.32
C ASN A 356 -17.58 -11.32 -7.32
N LEU A 357 -18.43 -11.83 -6.41
CA LEU A 357 -18.68 -13.26 -6.21
C LEU A 357 -19.23 -13.95 -7.47
N THR A 358 -20.10 -13.29 -8.24
CA THR A 358 -20.63 -13.83 -9.49
C THR A 358 -19.56 -13.91 -10.56
N ALA A 359 -18.73 -12.87 -10.67
CA ALA A 359 -17.60 -12.88 -11.61
C ALA A 359 -16.57 -13.95 -11.23
N ALA A 360 -16.23 -14.07 -9.94
CA ALA A 360 -15.32 -15.08 -9.43
C ALA A 360 -15.82 -16.52 -9.69
N ALA A 361 -17.14 -16.74 -9.70
CA ALA A 361 -17.75 -18.03 -9.98
C ALA A 361 -17.92 -18.32 -11.50
N SER A 362 -17.53 -17.43 -12.39
CA SER A 362 -17.61 -17.67 -13.84
C SER A 362 -16.67 -18.82 -14.28
N GLU A 363 -17.07 -19.53 -15.34
CA GLU A 363 -16.29 -20.65 -15.89
C GLU A 363 -14.87 -20.21 -16.30
N ALA A 364 -14.74 -19.05 -16.89
CA ALA A 364 -13.45 -18.49 -17.32
C ALA A 364 -12.48 -18.30 -16.14
N VAL A 365 -12.98 -17.76 -15.03
CA VAL A 365 -12.19 -17.51 -13.80
C VAL A 365 -11.83 -18.83 -13.11
N GLN A 366 -12.80 -19.75 -12.98
CA GLN A 366 -12.61 -21.02 -12.30
C GLN A 366 -11.68 -21.99 -13.04
N ALA A 367 -11.53 -21.84 -14.34
CA ALA A 367 -10.64 -22.68 -15.17
C ALA A 367 -9.20 -22.15 -15.24
N ASP A 368 -8.89 -20.99 -14.70
CA ASP A 368 -7.56 -20.38 -14.81
C ASP A 368 -6.59 -20.94 -13.75
N PRO A 369 -5.49 -21.62 -14.14
CA PRO A 369 -4.53 -22.19 -13.20
C PRO A 369 -3.77 -21.10 -12.40
N ILE A 370 -3.68 -19.88 -12.91
CA ILE A 370 -3.03 -18.76 -12.24
C ILE A 370 -3.84 -18.35 -11.01
N LEU A 371 -5.17 -18.29 -11.14
CA LEU A 371 -6.02 -17.97 -9.99
C LEU A 371 -6.06 -19.11 -8.96
N SER A 372 -5.76 -20.35 -9.35
CA SER A 372 -5.53 -21.44 -8.39
C SER A 372 -4.28 -21.19 -7.54
N ALA A 373 -3.17 -20.75 -8.15
CA ALA A 373 -1.95 -20.36 -7.43
C ALA A 373 -2.19 -19.14 -6.52
N VAL A 374 -2.96 -18.14 -6.99
CA VAL A 374 -3.41 -16.99 -6.18
C VAL A 374 -4.17 -17.48 -4.94
N ALA A 375 -5.12 -18.41 -5.10
CA ALA A 375 -5.91 -18.93 -3.99
C ALA A 375 -5.05 -19.73 -2.99
N ALA A 376 -4.08 -20.50 -3.46
CA ALA A 376 -3.14 -21.24 -2.61
C ALA A 376 -2.25 -20.27 -1.81
N GLN A 377 -1.67 -19.27 -2.45
CA GLN A 377 -0.84 -18.27 -1.78
C GLN A 377 -1.62 -17.40 -0.80
N ALA A 378 -2.88 -17.10 -1.08
CA ALA A 378 -3.74 -16.27 -0.22
C ALA A 378 -3.94 -16.84 1.19
N VAL A 379 -3.75 -18.16 1.38
CA VAL A 379 -3.80 -18.82 2.70
C VAL A 379 -2.70 -18.31 3.63
N TYR A 380 -1.57 -17.89 3.06
CA TYR A 380 -0.38 -17.40 3.76
C TYR A 380 -0.24 -15.87 3.69
N ALA A 381 -1.26 -15.17 3.21
CA ALA A 381 -1.19 -13.75 2.99
C ALA A 381 -1.85 -12.95 4.13
N VAL A 382 -1.35 -11.73 4.32
CA VAL A 382 -1.92 -10.75 5.26
C VAL A 382 -2.53 -9.57 4.49
N PRO A 383 -3.54 -8.88 5.03
CA PRO A 383 -4.14 -7.74 4.37
C PRO A 383 -3.13 -6.61 4.11
N GLN A 384 -2.99 -6.15 2.87
CA GLN A 384 -2.11 -5.03 2.52
C GLN A 384 -2.50 -3.73 3.24
N GLY A 385 -3.78 -3.52 3.51
CA GLY A 385 -4.28 -2.36 4.24
C GLY A 385 -3.85 -2.28 5.70
N GLN A 386 -3.16 -3.30 6.24
CA GLN A 386 -2.66 -3.27 7.62
C GLN A 386 -1.41 -2.41 7.81
N VAL A 387 -0.73 -2.01 6.72
CA VAL A 387 0.45 -1.14 6.79
C VAL A 387 0.11 0.28 6.40
N HIS A 388 0.77 1.26 7.02
CA HIS A 388 0.63 2.67 6.67
C HIS A 388 1.38 2.99 5.37
N GLY A 389 0.89 3.94 4.56
CA GLY A 389 1.50 4.29 3.28
C GLY A 389 2.99 4.69 3.33
N GLN A 390 3.44 5.30 4.43
CA GLN A 390 4.86 5.63 4.62
C GLN A 390 5.76 4.43 4.96
N TRP A 391 5.17 3.30 5.37
CA TRP A 391 5.90 2.08 5.67
C TRP A 391 6.73 1.57 4.49
N TRP A 392 6.23 1.77 3.27
CA TRP A 392 6.91 1.33 2.05
C TRP A 392 8.30 1.93 1.88
N ASP A 393 8.48 3.19 2.22
CA ASP A 393 9.79 3.85 2.11
C ASP A 393 10.77 3.41 3.20
N ILE A 394 10.26 3.16 4.41
CA ILE A 394 11.07 2.71 5.55
C ILE A 394 11.62 1.29 5.33
N THR A 395 10.88 0.43 4.63
CA THR A 395 11.29 -0.96 4.38
C THR A 395 12.31 -1.12 3.26
N LYS A 396 12.41 -0.19 2.32
CA LYS A 396 13.30 -0.30 1.15
C LYS A 396 14.77 -0.61 1.49
N PRO A 397 15.41 0.02 2.49
CA PRO A 397 16.81 -0.25 2.80
C PRO A 397 17.07 -1.61 3.44
N LEU A 398 16.05 -2.23 4.05
CA LEU A 398 16.20 -3.45 4.84
C LEU A 398 16.67 -4.64 3.98
N GLY A 399 16.10 -4.83 2.78
CA GLY A 399 16.48 -5.94 1.90
C GLY A 399 17.96 -5.89 1.50
N ALA A 400 18.46 -4.72 1.12
CA ALA A 400 19.86 -4.52 0.78
C ALA A 400 20.80 -4.76 1.99
N ALA A 401 20.41 -4.33 3.18
CA ALA A 401 21.16 -4.60 4.41
C ALA A 401 21.21 -6.10 4.73
N ILE A 402 20.10 -6.82 4.58
CA ILE A 402 20.05 -8.28 4.75
C ILE A 402 20.96 -8.99 3.73
N LYS A 403 20.95 -8.57 2.46
CA LYS A 403 21.78 -9.15 1.41
C LYS A 403 23.26 -9.07 1.70
N THR A 404 23.72 -7.95 2.24
CA THR A 404 25.15 -7.69 2.51
C THR A 404 25.63 -8.27 3.83
N ALA A 405 24.74 -8.68 4.72
CA ALA A 405 25.08 -9.27 6.00
C ALA A 405 25.78 -10.64 5.83
N THR A 406 26.84 -10.86 6.60
CA THR A 406 27.68 -12.06 6.60
C THR A 406 27.58 -12.87 7.89
N SER A 407 26.81 -12.40 8.86
CA SER A 407 26.62 -13.03 10.18
C SER A 407 25.22 -12.74 10.74
N ASP A 408 24.78 -13.59 11.67
CA ASP A 408 23.52 -13.39 12.41
C ASP A 408 23.50 -12.04 13.16
N ALA A 409 24.66 -11.59 13.65
CA ALA A 409 24.76 -10.30 14.35
C ALA A 409 24.53 -9.11 13.39
N GLU A 410 25.00 -9.20 12.15
CA GLU A 410 24.77 -8.17 11.13
C GLU A 410 23.32 -8.21 10.62
N LEU A 411 22.72 -9.40 10.49
CA LEU A 411 21.30 -9.54 10.19
C LEU A 411 20.46 -8.91 11.30
N GLN A 412 20.74 -9.22 12.56
CA GLN A 412 20.01 -8.62 13.69
C GLN A 412 20.17 -7.10 13.70
N LYS A 413 21.39 -6.60 13.46
CA LYS A 413 21.60 -5.15 13.37
C LYS A 413 20.75 -4.49 12.28
N ALA A 414 20.63 -5.10 11.12
CA ALA A 414 19.77 -4.58 10.05
C ALA A 414 18.28 -4.50 10.48
N LEU A 415 17.81 -5.50 11.24
CA LEU A 415 16.46 -5.51 11.80
C LEU A 415 16.28 -4.46 12.90
N ASP A 416 17.28 -4.28 13.77
CA ASP A 416 17.26 -3.25 14.82
C ASP A 416 17.25 -1.83 14.22
N ASP A 417 18.06 -1.60 13.17
CA ASP A 417 18.08 -0.31 12.45
C ASP A 417 16.72 -0.03 11.78
N TYR A 418 16.12 -1.04 11.15
CA TYR A 418 14.76 -0.94 10.61
C TYR A 418 13.72 -0.62 11.72
N LYS A 419 13.79 -1.31 12.86
CA LYS A 419 12.91 -1.06 14.01
C LYS A 419 13.03 0.36 14.54
N ALA A 420 14.26 0.88 14.60
CA ALA A 420 14.52 2.26 14.98
C ALA A 420 13.87 3.25 14.00
N ALA A 421 13.90 2.97 12.69
CA ALA A 421 13.26 3.79 11.67
C ALA A 421 11.72 3.76 11.80
N ILE A 422 11.12 2.59 12.05
CA ILE A 422 9.67 2.46 12.36
C ILE A 422 9.30 3.31 13.58
N ALA A 423 10.07 3.19 14.67
CA ALA A 423 9.81 3.96 15.89
C ALA A 423 9.93 5.47 15.66
N ALA A 424 10.95 5.89 14.92
CA ALA A 424 11.19 7.30 14.60
C ALA A 424 10.09 7.91 13.71
N THR A 425 9.43 7.11 12.88
CA THR A 425 8.40 7.60 11.95
C THR A 425 7.00 7.53 12.56
N PHE A 426 6.67 6.43 13.22
CA PHE A 426 5.28 6.13 13.59
C PHE A 426 5.00 6.23 15.09
N ASN A 427 6.00 6.03 15.94
CA ASN A 427 5.82 5.93 17.39
C ASN A 427 6.43 7.15 18.12
N MET A 428 6.52 8.27 17.44
CA MET A 428 7.06 9.51 17.99
C MET A 428 6.13 10.10 19.07
N THR A 429 6.73 10.59 20.13
CA THR A 429 6.01 11.38 21.15
C THR A 429 5.57 12.74 20.56
N GLU A 430 4.62 13.43 21.22
CA GLU A 430 4.23 14.79 20.82
C GLU A 430 5.40 15.77 20.92
N GLU A 431 6.35 15.54 21.83
CA GLU A 431 7.58 16.32 21.95
C GLU A 431 8.51 16.07 20.75
N ASP A 432 8.66 14.81 20.33
CA ASP A 432 9.46 14.45 19.15
C ASP A 432 8.90 15.09 17.87
N LYS A 433 7.57 15.12 17.72
CA LYS A 433 6.90 15.74 16.56
C LYS A 433 7.15 17.24 16.44
N LEU A 434 7.44 17.90 17.55
CA LEU A 434 7.77 19.33 17.59
C LEU A 434 9.28 19.58 17.52
N SER A 435 10.10 18.55 17.67
CA SER A 435 11.57 18.67 17.67
C SER A 435 12.15 18.98 16.30
N TRP A 436 13.27 19.68 16.28
CA TRP A 436 14.06 19.96 15.09
C TRP A 436 15.40 19.25 15.13
N SER A 437 15.92 18.91 13.97
CA SER A 437 17.22 18.25 13.78
C SER A 437 17.94 18.81 12.57
N VAL A 438 19.27 18.64 12.54
CA VAL A 438 20.11 18.90 11.36
C VAL A 438 20.37 17.58 10.66
N ILE A 439 20.22 17.58 9.33
CA ILE A 439 20.52 16.43 8.47
C ILE A 439 21.32 16.87 7.25
N GLY A 440 22.25 16.05 6.78
CA GLY A 440 23.08 16.39 5.61
C GLY A 440 24.46 15.75 5.64
N MET A 441 25.46 16.51 5.24
CA MET A 441 26.88 16.11 5.25
C MET A 441 27.43 16.07 6.67
N TYR A 442 26.88 15.16 7.47
CA TYR A 442 27.12 15.01 8.89
C TYR A 442 27.12 13.54 9.28
N ASN A 443 28.02 13.17 10.18
CA ASN A 443 28.07 11.85 10.82
C ASN A 443 28.37 12.05 12.31
N GLU A 444 27.55 11.48 13.19
CA GLU A 444 27.67 11.69 14.65
C GLU A 444 29.02 11.22 15.20
N ALA A 445 29.60 10.17 14.62
CA ALA A 445 30.90 9.63 15.05
C ALA A 445 32.09 10.48 14.56
N ASP A 446 32.02 11.00 13.34
CA ASP A 446 33.12 11.66 12.64
C ASP A 446 32.96 13.20 12.54
N GLY A 447 31.78 13.71 12.95
CA GLY A 447 31.43 15.13 12.84
C GLY A 447 31.01 15.55 11.42
N PHE A 448 30.98 16.85 11.18
CA PHE A 448 30.70 17.39 9.85
C PHE A 448 31.89 17.15 8.91
N PHE A 449 31.59 16.76 7.67
CA PHE A 449 32.59 16.52 6.66
C PHE A 449 32.11 16.97 5.28
N PHE A 450 33.06 17.31 4.42
CA PHE A 450 32.80 17.55 3.02
C PHE A 450 32.78 16.24 2.27
N THR A 451 31.70 15.93 1.55
CA THR A 451 31.64 14.79 0.65
C THR A 451 31.55 15.23 -0.80
N ASP A 452 32.50 14.75 -1.58
CA ASP A 452 32.32 14.62 -3.01
C ASP A 452 31.34 13.43 -3.24
N TYR A 453 30.23 13.66 -3.92
CA TYR A 453 29.25 12.63 -4.26
C TYR A 453 29.83 11.45 -5.05
N ASN A 454 31.01 11.61 -5.62
CA ASN A 454 31.74 10.56 -6.32
C ASN A 454 32.68 9.76 -5.39
N ASN A 455 32.81 10.15 -4.15
CA ASN A 455 33.63 9.49 -3.17
C ASN A 455 32.70 8.80 -2.17
N GLU A 456 32.62 7.47 -2.18
CA GLU A 456 31.70 6.61 -1.43
C GLU A 456 31.67 6.83 0.11
N THR A 457 32.40 7.81 0.60
CA THR A 457 32.60 8.05 2.02
C THR A 457 31.66 9.06 2.62
N ARG A 458 30.57 9.37 2.25
CA ARG A 458 29.75 9.91 3.05
C ARG A 458 28.93 10.94 3.12
N SER A 459 27.90 11.15 2.36
CA SER A 459 26.79 11.97 2.82
C SER A 459 25.91 11.15 3.74
N ASN A 460 25.74 11.61 4.93
CA ASN A 460 24.83 10.96 5.85
C ASN A 460 23.50 11.69 5.93
N TRP A 461 22.73 11.63 4.85
CA TRP A 461 21.35 12.14 4.82
C TRP A 461 20.37 11.20 5.56
N ASN A 462 20.88 10.28 6.38
CA ASN A 462 20.10 9.30 7.15
C ASN A 462 20.14 9.58 8.66
N ASP A 463 21.19 10.25 9.17
CA ASP A 463 21.31 10.49 10.61
C ASP A 463 20.95 11.95 10.96
N ASP A 464 20.14 12.11 11.96
CA ASP A 464 19.70 13.40 12.46
C ASP A 464 20.51 13.84 13.69
N LEU A 465 21.03 15.05 13.62
CA LEU A 465 21.63 15.72 14.77
C LEU A 465 20.57 16.53 15.49
N ALA A 466 20.19 16.14 16.71
CA ALA A 466 19.14 16.81 17.46
C ALA A 466 19.48 18.27 17.78
N MET A 467 18.47 19.13 17.72
CA MET A 467 18.53 20.51 18.18
C MET A 467 17.74 20.67 19.48
N VAL A 468 18.10 21.66 20.31
CA VAL A 468 17.38 22.01 21.52
C VAL A 468 16.68 23.35 21.35
N LYS A 469 15.46 23.48 21.86
CA LYS A 469 14.72 24.74 21.87
C LYS A 469 15.37 25.68 22.91
N VAL A 470 15.91 26.80 22.45
CA VAL A 470 16.61 27.77 23.31
C VAL A 470 15.73 28.95 23.70
N GLU A 471 14.76 29.30 22.85
CA GLU A 471 13.70 30.27 23.11
C GLU A 471 12.51 30.00 22.19
N GLU A 472 11.42 30.72 22.31
CA GLU A 472 10.24 30.51 21.46
C GLU A 472 10.57 30.74 20.00
N GLY A 473 10.33 29.69 19.17
CA GLY A 473 10.62 29.70 17.75
C GLY A 473 12.10 29.54 17.37
N ILE A 474 13.02 29.39 18.33
CA ILE A 474 14.48 29.29 18.07
C ILE A 474 15.02 27.95 18.58
N TRP A 475 15.62 27.21 17.66
CA TRP A 475 16.27 25.94 17.90
C TRP A 475 17.76 26.03 17.64
N LYS A 476 18.58 25.31 18.37
CA LYS A 476 20.04 25.34 18.23
C LYS A 476 20.66 23.99 18.57
N THR A 477 21.76 23.62 17.91
CA THR A 477 22.56 22.45 18.31
C THR A 477 23.08 22.61 19.73
N GLU A 478 23.09 21.54 20.51
CA GLU A 478 23.50 21.56 21.92
C GLU A 478 24.97 21.97 22.08
N LYS A 479 25.82 21.52 21.16
CA LYS A 479 27.24 21.88 21.12
C LYS A 479 27.64 22.49 19.77
N ALA A 480 28.78 23.15 19.73
CA ALA A 480 29.39 23.63 18.50
C ALA A 480 30.14 22.48 17.80
N TYR A 481 30.17 22.52 16.47
CA TYR A 481 30.83 21.55 15.61
C TYR A 481 31.85 22.24 14.70
N GLU A 482 32.94 21.54 14.39
CA GLU A 482 33.84 21.94 13.30
C GLU A 482 33.15 21.59 11.97
N ILE A 483 32.83 22.62 11.19
CA ILE A 483 32.11 22.44 9.93
C ILE A 483 32.97 22.95 8.79
N PRO A 484 33.30 22.10 7.80
CA PRO A 484 34.08 22.48 6.63
C PRO A 484 33.36 23.51 5.73
N GLU A 485 34.11 24.34 5.00
CA GLU A 485 33.59 25.13 3.90
C GLU A 485 33.00 24.23 2.82
N GLY A 486 31.84 24.60 2.29
CA GLY A 486 31.14 23.83 1.28
C GLY A 486 30.28 22.68 1.81
N CYS A 487 30.31 22.41 3.12
CA CYS A 487 29.40 21.44 3.75
C CYS A 487 27.94 21.86 3.55
N GLU A 488 27.08 20.90 3.22
CA GLU A 488 25.66 21.15 2.95
C GLU A 488 24.77 20.39 3.92
N PHE A 489 23.73 21.03 4.42
CA PHE A 489 22.75 20.41 5.32
C PHE A 489 21.38 21.11 5.25
N LYS A 490 20.39 20.52 5.90
CA LYS A 490 19.07 21.12 6.19
C LYS A 490 18.75 20.97 7.67
N CYS A 491 17.83 21.80 8.16
CA CYS A 491 17.11 21.55 9.40
C CYS A 491 15.75 20.99 9.05
N ARG A 492 15.30 19.92 9.74
CA ARG A 492 13.99 19.32 9.52
C ARG A 492 13.27 19.06 10.83
N GLN A 493 11.93 19.21 10.82
CA GLN A 493 11.07 18.94 11.97
C GLN A 493 10.66 17.47 11.98
N ALA A 494 10.54 16.89 13.17
CA ALA A 494 10.05 15.54 13.37
C ALA A 494 10.80 14.48 12.52
N LYS A 495 12.05 14.75 12.14
CA LYS A 495 12.85 13.93 11.22
C LYS A 495 12.18 13.68 9.86
N GLY A 496 11.15 14.47 9.53
CA GLY A 496 10.41 14.40 8.27
C GLY A 496 10.91 15.40 7.24
N TRP A 497 10.41 15.28 5.99
CA TRP A 497 10.73 16.20 4.90
C TRP A 497 9.61 17.22 4.61
N ASP A 498 8.45 17.07 5.24
CA ASP A 498 7.30 17.97 5.04
C ASP A 498 7.56 19.38 5.57
N ASN A 499 8.38 19.50 6.61
CA ASN A 499 8.81 20.77 7.17
C ASN A 499 10.33 20.78 7.33
N ALA A 500 11.03 21.19 6.27
CA ALA A 500 12.49 21.25 6.20
C ALA A 500 12.98 22.56 5.62
N PHE A 501 14.02 23.15 6.22
CA PHE A 501 14.61 24.42 5.81
C PHE A 501 16.13 24.30 5.56
N PRO A 502 16.65 25.12 4.61
CA PRO A 502 15.93 25.87 3.61
C PRO A 502 15.38 24.95 2.49
N ALA A 503 14.63 25.50 1.53
CA ALA A 503 14.13 24.76 0.38
C ALA A 503 15.25 24.06 -0.41
N ASP A 504 16.34 24.81 -0.70
CA ASP A 504 17.62 24.24 -1.15
C ASP A 504 18.51 23.91 0.06
N ASN A 505 19.59 23.15 -0.13
CA ASN A 505 20.51 22.87 0.98
C ASN A 505 21.19 24.15 1.47
N PHE A 506 21.30 24.29 2.80
CA PHE A 506 22.16 25.31 3.38
C PHE A 506 23.62 24.97 3.10
N LYS A 507 24.39 25.90 2.56
CA LYS A 507 25.80 25.68 2.24
C LYS A 507 26.69 26.55 3.12
N VAL A 508 27.68 25.95 3.74
CA VAL A 508 28.63 26.63 4.62
C VAL A 508 29.65 27.40 3.80
N GLU A 509 29.70 28.73 3.94
CA GLU A 509 30.56 29.60 3.16
C GLU A 509 32.02 29.66 3.65
N ALA A 510 32.26 29.40 4.92
CA ALA A 510 33.61 29.42 5.51
C ALA A 510 33.73 28.31 6.58
N ALA A 511 34.86 27.60 6.59
CA ALA A 511 35.17 26.62 7.62
C ALA A 511 35.28 27.29 9.00
N GLY A 512 34.77 26.62 10.05
CA GLY A 512 34.83 27.16 11.42
C GLY A 512 34.13 26.25 12.42
N THR A 513 34.19 26.65 13.69
CA THR A 513 33.48 25.97 14.78
C THR A 513 32.20 26.74 15.06
N TYR A 514 31.05 26.13 14.80
CA TYR A 514 29.75 26.78 14.87
C TYR A 514 28.72 25.96 15.64
N TYR A 515 27.81 26.69 16.32
CA TYR A 515 26.48 26.21 16.60
C TYR A 515 25.60 26.46 15.38
N ILE A 516 24.71 25.53 15.05
CA ILE A 516 23.70 25.71 14.02
C ILE A 516 22.42 26.16 14.73
N GLN A 517 21.88 27.31 14.36
CA GLN A 517 20.63 27.84 14.89
C GLN A 517 19.60 27.95 13.77
N LEU A 518 18.36 27.58 14.07
CA LEU A 518 17.19 27.69 13.21
C LEU A 518 16.15 28.60 13.86
N ASN A 519 15.61 29.52 13.10
CA ASN A 519 14.34 30.18 13.42
C ASN A 519 13.22 29.40 12.69
N GLU A 520 12.39 28.65 13.44
CA GLU A 520 11.36 27.79 12.86
C GLU A 520 10.24 28.55 12.13
N THR A 521 10.04 29.84 12.46
CA THR A 521 9.00 30.68 11.83
C THR A 521 9.46 31.24 10.47
N SER A 522 10.72 31.70 10.38
CA SER A 522 11.26 32.27 9.15
C SER A 522 11.98 31.25 8.27
N GLY A 523 12.34 30.08 8.81
CA GLY A 523 13.20 29.11 8.15
C GLY A 523 14.67 29.55 8.03
N GLU A 524 15.07 30.63 8.70
CA GLU A 524 16.42 31.17 8.66
C GLU A 524 17.37 30.32 9.48
N ILE A 525 18.47 29.90 8.85
CA ILE A 525 19.58 29.18 9.51
C ILE A 525 20.73 30.15 9.70
N THR A 526 21.26 30.17 10.93
CA THR A 526 22.41 31.01 11.31
C THR A 526 23.52 30.14 11.91
N LEU A 527 24.75 30.32 11.42
CA LEU A 527 25.94 29.75 12.04
C LEU A 527 26.48 30.71 13.10
N ILE A 528 26.46 30.31 14.35
CA ILE A 528 26.96 31.10 15.48
C ILE A 528 28.36 30.61 15.84
N PRO A 529 29.43 31.43 15.71
CA PRO A 529 30.77 31.04 16.12
C PRO A 529 30.82 30.62 17.60
N ALA A 530 31.60 29.57 17.91
CA ALA A 530 31.75 29.03 19.26
C ALA A 530 32.60 29.94 20.17
#